data_e60d32095d32769f507edd43d4f2c47c
#
_entry.id   e60d32095d32769f507edd43d4f2c47c
#
_cell.length_a   1.000
_cell.length_b   1.000
_cell.length_c   1.000
_cell.angle_alpha   90.00
_cell.angle_beta   90.00
_cell.angle_gamma   90.00
#
_symmetry.space_group_name_H-M   'P 1'
#
loop_
_entity.id
_entity.type
_entity.pdbx_description
1 polymer ?
#
loop_
_entity_poly.entity_id
_entity_poly.type
_entity_poly.pdbx_seq_one_letter_code
_entity_poly.pdbx_strand_id
1 'polypeptide(L)'
;MHYHLLIDADDTLWENNIYFEQAIHAFIEFLDHSSLTPAEVRAVLDEVEKLMGYGSANFTRSLVETYHRLAEKDLQDEDIQQIRQFGEQIRSHPLQLLDGVKETLNYLSPRHDLILLTKGDIEEQKLKVERSGIEECFKQVIIVQEKDVATYHRVARELQLDPKDTWMIGNSPRSDINPALTAGLNAVYIPHPHTWHLEHEEVQNTREGHLLTLSVFADLCTYF
;
A
#
# COMPACT_ATOMS: atom_id res chain seq x y z
N MET A 1 -18.73 -21.54 -6.18
CA MET A 1 -18.07 -20.95 -7.36
C MET A 1 -16.58 -20.87 -7.07
N HIS A 2 -15.74 -20.87 -8.09
CA HIS A 2 -14.29 -20.72 -7.92
C HIS A 2 -13.89 -19.38 -8.53
N TYR A 3 -13.16 -18.57 -7.75
CA TYR A 3 -12.77 -17.21 -8.15
C TYR A 3 -11.25 -17.05 -8.17
N HIS A 4 -10.78 -16.04 -8.87
CA HIS A 4 -9.42 -15.54 -8.80
C HIS A 4 -9.41 -14.27 -7.93
N LEU A 5 -8.75 -14.31 -6.79
CA LEU A 5 -8.70 -13.23 -5.83
C LEU A 5 -7.31 -12.56 -5.90
N LEU A 6 -7.23 -11.41 -6.56
CA LEU A 6 -6.07 -10.53 -6.51
C LEU A 6 -6.14 -9.76 -5.19
N ILE A 7 -5.16 -9.91 -4.34
CA ILE A 7 -5.19 -9.35 -2.98
C ILE A 7 -4.01 -8.41 -2.83
N ASP A 8 -4.31 -7.16 -2.46
CA ASP A 8 -3.29 -6.19 -2.08
C ASP A 8 -2.61 -6.56 -0.76
N ALA A 9 -1.49 -5.94 -0.47
CA ALA A 9 -0.66 -6.28 0.68
C ALA A 9 -0.68 -5.19 1.78
N ASP A 10 -0.08 -4.04 1.50
CA ASP A 10 0.13 -2.96 2.48
C ASP A 10 -1.22 -2.34 2.91
N ASP A 11 -1.49 -2.29 4.22
CA ASP A 11 -2.75 -1.81 4.80
C ASP A 11 -4.01 -2.61 4.36
N THR A 12 -3.79 -3.79 3.77
CA THR A 12 -4.83 -4.79 3.44
C THR A 12 -4.57 -6.11 4.18
N LEU A 13 -3.34 -6.59 4.20
CA LEU A 13 -2.93 -7.82 4.90
C LEU A 13 -2.10 -7.53 6.14
N TRP A 14 -1.35 -6.43 6.17
CA TRP A 14 -0.51 -6.01 7.29
C TRP A 14 -0.44 -4.50 7.40
N GLU A 15 -0.14 -4.02 8.60
CA GLU A 15 0.10 -2.60 8.87
C GLU A 15 1.33 -2.10 8.09
N ASN A 16 1.18 -0.97 7.44
CA ASN A 16 2.26 -0.35 6.68
C ASN A 16 2.33 1.17 6.87
N ASN A 17 1.33 1.91 6.41
CA ASN A 17 1.40 3.37 6.34
C ASN A 17 1.45 4.05 7.71
N ILE A 18 0.97 3.40 8.76
CA ILE A 18 1.10 3.91 10.13
C ILE A 18 2.57 4.18 10.51
N TYR A 19 3.52 3.38 10.03
CA TYR A 19 4.95 3.57 10.33
C TYR A 19 5.53 4.77 9.57
N PHE A 20 5.05 5.02 8.35
CA PHE A 20 5.40 6.23 7.60
C PHE A 20 4.86 7.48 8.30
N GLU A 21 3.60 7.45 8.75
CA GLU A 21 3.01 8.57 9.50
C GLU A 21 3.76 8.87 10.79
N GLN A 22 4.20 7.85 11.53
CA GLN A 22 5.04 8.03 12.71
C GLN A 22 6.39 8.68 12.37
N ALA A 23 7.03 8.26 11.28
CA ALA A 23 8.29 8.86 10.83
C ALA A 23 8.11 10.32 10.37
N ILE A 24 6.99 10.64 9.70
CA ILE A 24 6.65 12.01 9.29
C ILE A 24 6.43 12.89 10.53
N HIS A 25 5.69 12.40 11.51
CA HIS A 25 5.45 13.14 12.75
C HIS A 25 6.78 13.46 13.46
N ALA A 26 7.65 12.45 13.61
CA ALA A 26 8.97 12.64 14.23
C ALA A 26 9.85 13.60 13.41
N PHE A 27 9.78 13.57 12.09
CA PHE A 27 10.49 14.49 11.21
C PHE A 27 9.98 15.93 11.37
N ILE A 28 8.66 16.16 11.41
CA ILE A 28 8.07 17.49 11.58
C ILE A 28 8.43 18.07 12.94
N GLU A 29 8.38 17.25 14.01
CA GLU A 29 8.82 17.68 15.34
C GLU A 29 10.31 18.01 15.38
N PHE A 30 11.15 17.23 14.71
CA PHE A 30 12.60 17.45 14.64
C PHE A 30 12.94 18.74 13.85
N LEU A 31 12.25 18.98 12.73
CA LEU A 31 12.44 20.18 11.91
C LEU A 31 12.11 21.46 12.70
N ASP A 32 11.07 21.43 13.53
CA ASP A 32 10.60 22.54 14.40
C ASP A 32 10.64 23.90 13.68
N HIS A 33 10.02 23.96 12.49
CA HIS A 33 10.08 25.13 11.63
C HIS A 33 9.35 26.34 12.23
N SER A 34 10.00 27.51 12.30
CA SER A 34 9.52 28.68 13.03
C SER A 34 8.24 29.32 12.48
N SER A 35 7.96 29.16 11.19
CA SER A 35 6.85 29.83 10.49
C SER A 35 5.90 28.91 9.73
N LEU A 36 6.30 27.68 9.40
CA LEU A 36 5.44 26.73 8.70
C LEU A 36 4.67 25.85 9.69
N THR A 37 3.41 25.64 9.42
CA THR A 37 2.59 24.67 10.14
C THR A 37 2.98 23.23 9.77
N PRO A 38 2.69 22.23 10.61
CA PRO A 38 2.88 20.82 10.28
C PRO A 38 2.26 20.41 8.93
N ALA A 39 1.10 20.95 8.59
CA ALA A 39 0.42 20.68 7.32
C ALA A 39 1.17 21.25 6.12
N GLU A 40 1.79 22.42 6.24
CA GLU A 40 2.59 23.03 5.17
C GLU A 40 3.91 22.26 4.99
N VAL A 41 4.57 21.84 6.07
CA VAL A 41 5.75 20.97 5.97
C VAL A 41 5.38 19.64 5.30
N ARG A 42 4.24 19.04 5.68
CA ARG A 42 3.73 17.83 5.06
C ARG A 42 3.49 18.01 3.56
N ALA A 43 2.89 19.12 3.14
CA ALA A 43 2.64 19.39 1.72
C ALA A 43 3.93 19.44 0.89
N VAL A 44 5.02 20.00 1.44
CA VAL A 44 6.33 20.00 0.77
C VAL A 44 6.89 18.58 0.68
N LEU A 45 6.77 17.79 1.73
CA LEU A 45 7.20 16.38 1.73
C LEU A 45 6.43 15.58 0.67
N ASP A 46 5.11 15.73 0.59
CA ASP A 46 4.26 15.05 -0.39
C ASP A 46 4.67 15.35 -1.84
N GLU A 47 5.08 16.60 -2.12
CA GLU A 47 5.60 16.97 -3.44
C GLU A 47 6.93 16.28 -3.74
N VAL A 48 7.81 16.15 -2.74
CA VAL A 48 9.09 15.45 -2.89
C VAL A 48 8.86 13.95 -3.07
N GLU A 49 7.96 13.34 -2.29
CA GLU A 49 7.63 11.92 -2.40
C GLU A 49 7.13 11.54 -3.80
N LYS A 50 6.26 12.37 -4.40
CA LYS A 50 5.77 12.17 -5.79
C LYS A 50 6.90 12.09 -6.81
N LEU A 51 8.02 12.76 -6.56
CA LEU A 51 9.18 12.77 -7.46
C LEU A 51 10.14 11.61 -7.20
N MET A 52 10.25 11.16 -5.94
CA MET A 52 11.20 10.12 -5.53
C MET A 52 10.71 8.69 -5.78
N GLY A 53 9.38 8.49 -5.81
CA GLY A 53 8.74 7.18 -5.97
C GLY A 53 8.59 6.41 -4.67
N TYR A 54 8.13 5.16 -4.79
CA TYR A 54 7.76 4.30 -3.66
C TYR A 54 8.97 3.67 -2.94
N GLY A 55 8.68 3.17 -1.73
CA GLY A 55 9.60 2.41 -0.89
C GLY A 55 10.28 3.24 0.20
N SER A 56 10.62 2.58 1.29
CA SER A 56 11.18 3.22 2.50
C SER A 56 12.52 3.94 2.24
N ALA A 57 13.32 3.44 1.30
CA ALA A 57 14.57 4.09 0.91
C ALA A 57 14.33 5.42 0.19
N ASN A 58 13.35 5.48 -0.73
CA ASN A 58 12.96 6.71 -1.41
C ASN A 58 12.29 7.68 -0.45
N PHE A 59 11.45 7.19 0.44
CA PHE A 59 10.86 7.99 1.51
C PHE A 59 11.93 8.63 2.41
N THR A 60 12.96 7.87 2.82
CA THR A 60 14.09 8.42 3.58
C THR A 60 14.79 9.55 2.83
N ARG A 61 14.98 9.38 1.51
CA ARG A 61 15.53 10.46 0.65
C ARG A 61 14.61 11.67 0.59
N SER A 62 13.30 11.43 0.55
CA SER A 62 12.30 12.51 0.55
C SER A 62 12.35 13.33 1.84
N LEU A 63 12.51 12.68 3.00
CA LEU A 63 12.70 13.37 4.27
C LEU A 63 13.97 14.25 4.25
N VAL A 64 15.10 13.70 3.79
CA VAL A 64 16.35 14.44 3.70
C VAL A 64 16.23 15.62 2.73
N GLU A 65 15.65 15.43 1.55
CA GLU A 65 15.45 16.49 0.58
C GLU A 65 14.51 17.57 1.11
N THR A 66 13.43 17.19 1.81
CA THR A 66 12.52 18.14 2.45
C THR A 66 13.23 18.96 3.52
N TYR A 67 14.09 18.33 4.31
CA TYR A 67 14.93 19.05 5.27
C TYR A 67 15.86 20.06 4.59
N HIS A 68 16.52 19.68 3.50
CA HIS A 68 17.36 20.60 2.72
C HIS A 68 16.59 21.84 2.21
N ARG A 69 15.31 21.70 1.90
CA ARG A 69 14.46 22.80 1.42
C ARG A 69 13.95 23.70 2.54
N LEU A 70 13.74 23.15 3.72
CA LEU A 70 13.02 23.82 4.80
C LEU A 70 13.88 24.16 6.01
N ALA A 71 15.08 23.63 6.15
CA ALA A 71 15.94 23.91 7.31
C ALA A 71 16.27 25.39 7.40
N GLU A 72 16.02 25.97 8.58
CA GLU A 72 16.30 27.39 8.88
C GLU A 72 17.71 27.62 9.43
N LYS A 73 18.46 26.53 9.66
CA LYS A 73 19.83 26.53 10.18
C LYS A 73 20.78 25.91 9.15
N ASP A 74 22.08 26.16 9.34
CA ASP A 74 23.11 25.45 8.59
C ASP A 74 22.95 23.94 8.78
N LEU A 75 23.00 23.22 7.66
CA LEU A 75 22.84 21.77 7.64
C LEU A 75 24.03 21.10 8.35
N GLN A 76 23.74 20.26 9.32
CA GLN A 76 24.73 19.47 10.05
C GLN A 76 24.63 18.00 9.64
N ASP A 77 25.75 17.29 9.61
CA ASP A 77 25.75 15.86 9.28
C ASP A 77 24.98 15.02 10.29
N GLU A 78 24.96 15.44 11.56
CA GLU A 78 24.21 14.82 12.63
C GLU A 78 22.71 14.91 12.39
N ASP A 79 22.20 16.05 11.90
CA ASP A 79 20.79 16.23 11.58
C ASP A 79 20.38 15.29 10.44
N ILE A 80 21.19 15.21 9.39
CA ILE A 80 20.95 14.29 8.28
C ILE A 80 20.94 12.83 8.73
N GLN A 81 21.83 12.45 9.63
CA GLN A 81 21.83 11.10 10.20
C GLN A 81 20.57 10.82 11.02
N GLN A 82 20.13 11.78 11.83
CA GLN A 82 18.89 11.64 12.60
C GLN A 82 17.66 11.46 11.69
N ILE A 83 17.58 12.25 10.61
CA ILE A 83 16.48 12.15 9.65
C ILE A 83 16.49 10.80 8.93
N ARG A 84 17.66 10.29 8.57
CA ARG A 84 17.78 8.95 7.97
C ARG A 84 17.28 7.86 8.92
N GLN A 85 17.53 7.98 10.22
CA GLN A 85 17.04 7.03 11.22
C GLN A 85 15.50 6.97 11.25
N PHE A 86 14.78 8.09 11.05
CA PHE A 86 13.32 8.05 10.97
C PHE A 86 12.83 7.16 9.83
N GLY A 87 13.43 7.26 8.64
CA GLY A 87 13.08 6.40 7.52
C GLY A 87 13.53 4.94 7.69
N GLU A 88 14.72 4.72 8.27
CA GLU A 88 15.24 3.36 8.50
C GLU A 88 14.43 2.57 9.53
N GLN A 89 13.82 3.25 10.50
CA GLN A 89 12.93 2.63 11.48
C GLN A 89 11.75 1.93 10.81
N ILE A 90 11.23 2.44 9.70
CA ILE A 90 10.12 1.81 8.96
C ILE A 90 10.48 0.37 8.56
N ARG A 91 11.70 0.16 8.05
CA ARG A 91 12.18 -1.17 7.62
C ARG A 91 12.42 -2.14 8.77
N SER A 92 12.71 -1.61 9.96
CA SER A 92 13.02 -2.40 11.15
C SER A 92 11.79 -2.80 11.95
N HIS A 93 10.62 -2.18 11.70
CA HIS A 93 9.39 -2.58 12.36
C HIS A 93 9.06 -4.05 12.08
N PRO A 94 8.64 -4.80 13.10
CA PRO A 94 8.06 -6.13 12.89
C PRO A 94 6.85 -6.01 11.98
N LEU A 95 6.76 -6.87 10.97
CA LEU A 95 5.57 -6.94 10.14
C LEU A 95 4.43 -7.50 10.98
N GLN A 96 3.33 -6.74 11.07
CA GLN A 96 2.16 -7.09 11.86
C GLN A 96 0.98 -7.33 10.91
N LEU A 97 0.52 -8.59 10.83
CA LEU A 97 -0.72 -8.90 10.09
C LEU A 97 -1.92 -8.20 10.74
N LEU A 98 -2.85 -7.76 9.91
CA LEU A 98 -4.15 -7.27 10.38
C LEU A 98 -4.97 -8.43 10.96
N ASP A 99 -5.88 -8.09 11.86
CA ASP A 99 -6.71 -9.06 12.57
C ASP A 99 -7.52 -9.93 11.59
N GLY A 100 -7.49 -11.24 11.81
CA GLY A 100 -8.24 -12.23 11.03
C GLY A 100 -7.67 -12.54 9.64
N VAL A 101 -6.57 -11.91 9.21
CA VAL A 101 -5.98 -12.13 7.87
C VAL A 101 -5.56 -13.56 7.68
N LYS A 102 -4.78 -14.14 8.61
CA LYS A 102 -4.25 -15.48 8.48
C LYS A 102 -5.34 -16.55 8.42
N GLU A 103 -6.34 -16.42 9.27
CA GLU A 103 -7.50 -17.32 9.33
C GLU A 103 -8.31 -17.24 8.04
N THR A 104 -8.54 -16.04 7.53
CA THR A 104 -9.28 -15.81 6.29
C THR A 104 -8.54 -16.37 5.08
N LEU A 105 -7.23 -16.13 4.96
CA LEU A 105 -6.43 -16.70 3.86
C LEU A 105 -6.44 -18.25 3.90
N ASN A 106 -6.31 -18.84 5.08
CA ASN A 106 -6.41 -20.29 5.25
C ASN A 106 -7.79 -20.85 4.87
N TYR A 107 -8.86 -20.07 5.08
CA TYR A 107 -10.20 -20.43 4.65
C TYR A 107 -10.36 -20.34 3.13
N LEU A 108 -9.83 -19.28 2.51
CA LEU A 108 -10.01 -18.98 1.09
C LEU A 108 -9.09 -19.80 0.16
N SER A 109 -7.84 -20.05 0.55
CA SER A 109 -6.83 -20.66 -0.32
C SER A 109 -7.17 -22.08 -0.84
N PRO A 110 -7.91 -22.96 -0.11
CA PRO A 110 -8.34 -24.24 -0.68
C PRO A 110 -9.57 -24.12 -1.59
N ARG A 111 -10.21 -22.94 -1.68
CA ARG A 111 -11.48 -22.70 -2.39
C ARG A 111 -11.30 -21.85 -3.63
N HIS A 112 -10.30 -20.97 -3.64
CA HIS A 112 -10.07 -19.94 -4.64
C HIS A 112 -8.60 -19.85 -5.01
N ASP A 113 -8.29 -19.22 -6.13
CA ASP A 113 -6.93 -18.90 -6.54
C ASP A 113 -6.52 -17.57 -5.93
N LEU A 114 -5.72 -17.59 -4.89
CA LEU A 114 -5.22 -16.37 -4.26
C LEU A 114 -3.93 -15.92 -4.95
N ILE A 115 -3.88 -14.67 -5.37
CA ILE A 115 -2.74 -14.03 -6.02
C ILE A 115 -2.45 -12.74 -5.25
N LEU A 116 -1.28 -12.62 -4.67
CA LEU A 116 -0.87 -11.39 -4.05
C LEU A 116 -0.44 -10.41 -5.14
N LEU A 117 -1.06 -9.23 -5.20
CA LEU A 117 -0.75 -8.16 -6.15
C LEU A 117 -0.46 -6.88 -5.38
N THR A 118 0.81 -6.53 -5.26
CA THR A 118 1.26 -5.35 -4.53
C THR A 118 2.10 -4.43 -5.42
N LYS A 119 2.17 -3.14 -5.07
CA LYS A 119 3.04 -2.17 -5.75
C LYS A 119 4.16 -1.70 -4.83
N GLY A 120 5.28 -1.30 -5.40
CA GLY A 120 6.39 -0.72 -4.66
C GLY A 120 7.76 -1.21 -5.11
N ASP A 121 8.76 -1.00 -4.24
CA ASP A 121 10.11 -1.54 -4.45
C ASP A 121 10.09 -3.06 -4.37
N ILE A 122 10.66 -3.70 -5.40
CA ILE A 122 10.58 -5.16 -5.57
C ILE A 122 11.23 -5.90 -4.40
N GLU A 123 12.41 -5.46 -3.97
CA GLU A 123 13.16 -6.16 -2.91
C GLU A 123 12.51 -5.93 -1.54
N GLU A 124 11.97 -4.72 -1.30
CA GLU A 124 11.26 -4.41 -0.07
C GLU A 124 9.96 -5.23 0.04
N GLN A 125 9.17 -5.31 -1.04
CA GLN A 125 7.93 -6.06 -1.04
C GLN A 125 8.16 -7.58 -0.92
N LYS A 126 9.17 -8.13 -1.61
CA LYS A 126 9.57 -9.52 -1.41
C LYS A 126 9.90 -9.84 0.05
N LEU A 127 10.72 -8.98 0.66
CA LEU A 127 11.10 -9.17 2.06
C LEU A 127 9.91 -9.10 3.01
N LYS A 128 8.92 -8.22 2.76
CA LYS A 128 7.68 -8.17 3.52
C LYS A 128 6.88 -9.48 3.36
N VAL A 129 6.73 -9.97 2.14
CA VAL A 129 6.03 -11.24 1.87
C VAL A 129 6.69 -12.40 2.60
N GLU A 130 8.01 -12.54 2.51
CA GLU A 130 8.77 -13.58 3.23
C GLU A 130 8.56 -13.50 4.75
N ARG A 131 8.61 -12.28 5.31
CA ARG A 131 8.44 -12.05 6.76
C ARG A 131 7.01 -12.24 7.25
N SER A 132 6.03 -12.13 6.37
CA SER A 132 4.61 -12.22 6.72
C SER A 132 4.18 -13.62 7.19
N GLY A 133 4.89 -14.66 6.73
CA GLY A 133 4.56 -16.04 7.03
C GLY A 133 3.21 -16.51 6.45
N ILE A 134 2.71 -15.82 5.41
CA ILE A 134 1.47 -16.18 4.69
C ILE A 134 1.69 -16.41 3.19
N GLU A 135 2.94 -16.37 2.71
CA GLU A 135 3.27 -16.54 1.29
C GLU A 135 2.68 -17.84 0.72
N GLU A 136 2.70 -18.93 1.49
CA GLU A 136 2.18 -20.23 1.11
C GLU A 136 0.67 -20.26 0.81
N CYS A 137 -0.08 -19.25 1.26
CA CYS A 137 -1.51 -19.11 0.94
C CYS A 137 -1.75 -18.66 -0.51
N PHE A 138 -0.74 -18.10 -1.16
CA PHE A 138 -0.85 -17.52 -2.50
C PHE A 138 -0.24 -18.45 -3.55
N LYS A 139 -0.96 -18.62 -4.67
CA LYS A 139 -0.42 -19.33 -5.85
C LYS A 139 0.70 -18.55 -6.51
N GLN A 140 0.64 -17.23 -6.42
CA GLN A 140 1.61 -16.33 -7.03
C GLN A 140 1.69 -15.00 -6.30
N VAL A 141 2.89 -14.42 -6.27
CA VAL A 141 3.17 -13.06 -5.79
C VAL A 141 3.60 -12.21 -6.98
N ILE A 142 2.89 -11.12 -7.21
CA ILE A 142 3.15 -10.17 -8.29
C ILE A 142 3.42 -8.80 -7.70
N ILE A 143 4.61 -8.28 -7.96
CA ILE A 143 5.01 -6.94 -7.53
C ILE A 143 5.10 -6.07 -8.77
N VAL A 144 4.39 -4.95 -8.76
CA VAL A 144 4.31 -4.01 -9.87
C VAL A 144 4.77 -2.62 -9.44
N GLN A 145 5.10 -1.76 -10.40
CA GLN A 145 5.44 -0.37 -10.11
C GLN A 145 4.17 0.45 -9.86
N GLU A 146 3.13 0.22 -10.65
CA GLU A 146 1.84 0.88 -10.51
C GLU A 146 0.70 -0.12 -10.74
N LYS A 147 -0.40 0.09 -10.02
CA LYS A 147 -1.67 -0.62 -10.20
C LYS A 147 -2.65 0.27 -10.97
N ASP A 148 -2.38 0.41 -12.25
CA ASP A 148 -3.25 1.11 -13.20
C ASP A 148 -4.07 0.13 -14.05
N VAL A 149 -4.98 0.65 -14.86
CA VAL A 149 -5.84 -0.13 -15.76
C VAL A 149 -5.02 -1.03 -16.69
N ALA A 150 -3.89 -0.53 -17.21
CA ALA A 150 -3.02 -1.28 -18.10
C ALA A 150 -2.37 -2.48 -17.39
N THR A 151 -1.98 -2.29 -16.14
CA THR A 151 -1.45 -3.36 -15.27
C THR A 151 -2.50 -4.43 -15.03
N TYR A 152 -3.75 -4.09 -14.68
CA TYR A 152 -4.82 -5.07 -14.49
C TYR A 152 -5.12 -5.85 -15.77
N HIS A 153 -5.19 -5.20 -16.92
CA HIS A 153 -5.34 -5.89 -18.21
C HIS A 153 -4.15 -6.81 -18.52
N ARG A 154 -2.92 -6.39 -18.21
CA ARG A 154 -1.72 -7.22 -18.39
C ARG A 154 -1.75 -8.44 -17.49
N VAL A 155 -2.02 -8.28 -16.19
CA VAL A 155 -2.08 -9.37 -15.21
C VAL A 155 -3.19 -10.36 -15.60
N ALA A 156 -4.39 -9.88 -15.93
CA ALA A 156 -5.50 -10.74 -16.35
C ALA A 156 -5.14 -11.57 -17.60
N ARG A 157 -4.48 -10.96 -18.58
CA ARG A 157 -4.05 -11.65 -19.81
C ARG A 157 -2.94 -12.67 -19.55
N GLU A 158 -1.89 -12.30 -18.80
CA GLU A 158 -0.74 -13.16 -18.51
C GLU A 158 -1.13 -14.40 -17.72
N LEU A 159 -2.08 -14.25 -16.79
CA LEU A 159 -2.58 -15.34 -15.96
C LEU A 159 -3.84 -16.01 -16.54
N GLN A 160 -4.32 -15.56 -17.71
CA GLN A 160 -5.53 -16.07 -18.37
C GLN A 160 -6.78 -16.03 -17.46
N LEU A 161 -6.94 -14.95 -16.69
CA LEU A 161 -8.05 -14.75 -15.77
C LEU A 161 -9.29 -14.26 -16.53
N ASP A 162 -10.46 -14.86 -16.23
CA ASP A 162 -11.74 -14.31 -16.68
C ASP A 162 -12.09 -13.10 -15.80
N PRO A 163 -12.28 -11.90 -16.37
CA PRO A 163 -12.63 -10.72 -15.58
C PRO A 163 -13.88 -10.90 -14.71
N LYS A 164 -14.86 -11.68 -15.15
CA LYS A 164 -16.11 -11.93 -14.41
C LYS A 164 -15.90 -12.73 -13.13
N ASP A 165 -14.90 -13.60 -13.11
CA ASP A 165 -14.56 -14.46 -11.98
C ASP A 165 -13.34 -13.94 -11.21
N THR A 166 -12.85 -12.74 -11.55
CA THR A 166 -11.68 -12.13 -10.93
C THR A 166 -12.08 -10.94 -10.07
N TRP A 167 -11.57 -10.91 -8.84
CA TRP A 167 -11.81 -9.86 -7.86
C TRP A 167 -10.49 -9.24 -7.42
N MET A 168 -10.41 -7.90 -7.39
CA MET A 168 -9.36 -7.18 -6.69
C MET A 168 -9.83 -6.81 -5.29
N ILE A 169 -9.06 -7.15 -4.28
CA ILE A 169 -9.35 -6.90 -2.85
C ILE A 169 -8.28 -5.99 -2.31
N GLY A 170 -8.65 -4.82 -1.81
CA GLY A 170 -7.68 -3.85 -1.29
C GLY A 170 -8.30 -2.66 -0.59
N ASN A 171 -7.43 -1.80 -0.04
CA ASN A 171 -7.79 -0.63 0.73
C ASN A 171 -7.69 0.70 -0.04
N SER A 172 -7.10 0.69 -1.25
CA SER A 172 -6.86 1.90 -2.02
C SER A 172 -7.89 2.11 -3.14
N PRO A 173 -8.75 3.15 -3.06
CA PRO A 173 -9.61 3.51 -4.19
C PRO A 173 -8.84 3.78 -5.48
N ARG A 174 -7.70 4.47 -5.38
CA ARG A 174 -6.87 4.87 -6.53
C ARG A 174 -6.16 3.72 -7.21
N SER A 175 -5.59 2.80 -6.43
CA SER A 175 -4.72 1.74 -6.95
C SER A 175 -5.41 0.38 -7.07
N ASP A 176 -6.34 0.07 -6.15
CA ASP A 176 -6.99 -1.24 -6.13
C ASP A 176 -8.36 -1.20 -6.80
N ILE A 177 -9.21 -0.26 -6.41
CA ILE A 177 -10.64 -0.35 -6.72
C ILE A 177 -10.96 0.24 -8.09
N ASN A 178 -10.70 1.53 -8.28
CA ASN A 178 -11.09 2.23 -9.51
C ASN A 178 -10.44 1.64 -10.77
N PRO A 179 -9.11 1.36 -10.79
CA PRO A 179 -8.50 0.80 -11.98
C PRO A 179 -8.90 -0.66 -12.25
N ALA A 180 -9.16 -1.49 -11.22
CA ALA A 180 -9.66 -2.84 -11.40
C ALA A 180 -11.07 -2.85 -12.00
N LEU A 181 -11.99 -2.04 -11.45
CA LEU A 181 -13.33 -1.88 -12.00
C LEU A 181 -13.30 -1.35 -13.44
N THR A 182 -12.43 -0.38 -13.72
CA THR A 182 -12.26 0.17 -15.09
C THR A 182 -11.70 -0.87 -16.07
N ALA A 183 -10.88 -1.80 -15.57
CA ALA A 183 -10.39 -2.93 -16.36
C ALA A 183 -11.42 -4.05 -16.54
N GLY A 184 -12.66 -3.90 -16.02
CA GLY A 184 -13.74 -4.86 -16.11
C GLY A 184 -13.67 -5.99 -15.08
N LEU A 185 -12.80 -5.90 -14.09
CA LEU A 185 -12.75 -6.82 -12.95
C LEU A 185 -13.80 -6.44 -11.91
N ASN A 186 -14.05 -7.35 -10.96
CA ASN A 186 -14.79 -7.02 -9.74
C ASN A 186 -13.84 -6.49 -8.67
N ALA A 187 -14.39 -5.78 -7.67
CA ALA A 187 -13.59 -5.24 -6.59
C ALA A 187 -14.25 -5.41 -5.22
N VAL A 188 -13.40 -5.62 -4.20
CA VAL A 188 -13.77 -5.54 -2.78
C VAL A 188 -12.96 -4.42 -2.16
N TYR A 189 -13.65 -3.39 -1.72
CA TYR A 189 -13.05 -2.28 -0.99
C TYR A 189 -13.11 -2.55 0.52
N ILE A 190 -11.95 -2.55 1.17
CA ILE A 190 -11.81 -2.69 2.62
C ILE A 190 -11.09 -1.44 3.12
N PRO A 191 -11.82 -0.39 3.55
CA PRO A 191 -11.21 0.85 4.01
C PRO A 191 -10.26 0.60 5.19
N HIS A 192 -9.05 1.18 5.14
CA HIS A 192 -8.11 1.16 6.25
C HIS A 192 -7.88 2.59 6.78
N PRO A 193 -7.87 2.82 8.11
CA PRO A 193 -7.77 4.15 8.69
C PRO A 193 -6.46 4.87 8.35
N HIS A 194 -5.42 4.12 8.07
CA HIS A 194 -4.10 4.64 7.70
C HIS A 194 -3.79 4.53 6.20
N THR A 195 -4.79 4.30 5.34
CA THR A 195 -4.56 4.37 3.88
C THR A 195 -3.85 5.68 3.54
N TRP A 196 -2.74 5.60 2.78
CA TRP A 196 -1.98 6.77 2.38
C TRP A 196 -2.89 7.81 1.68
N HIS A 197 -2.82 9.07 2.11
CA HIS A 197 -3.75 10.09 1.63
C HIS A 197 -3.70 10.31 0.10
N LEU A 198 -2.57 10.05 -0.56
CA LEU A 198 -2.44 10.10 -2.01
C LEU A 198 -3.14 8.94 -2.73
N GLU A 199 -3.57 7.92 -2.01
CA GLU A 199 -4.37 6.80 -2.50
C GLU A 199 -5.88 7.02 -2.35
N HIS A 200 -6.28 8.11 -1.69
CA HIS A 200 -7.69 8.47 -1.52
C HIS A 200 -8.22 9.09 -2.81
N GLU A 201 -9.23 8.45 -3.36
CA GLU A 201 -10.05 8.94 -4.46
C GLU A 201 -11.51 8.58 -4.18
N GLU A 202 -12.44 9.25 -4.87
CA GLU A 202 -13.83 8.83 -4.87
C GLU A 202 -13.96 7.46 -5.55
N VAL A 203 -14.61 6.51 -4.86
CA VAL A 203 -14.84 5.18 -5.43
C VAL A 203 -15.84 5.29 -6.58
N GLN A 204 -15.40 4.92 -7.77
CA GLN A 204 -16.21 4.99 -8.98
C GLN A 204 -17.13 3.78 -9.09
N ASN A 205 -18.42 4.03 -9.29
CA ASN A 205 -19.37 2.95 -9.56
C ASN A 205 -19.41 2.70 -11.07
N THR A 206 -18.78 1.62 -11.52
CA THR A 206 -18.76 1.25 -12.95
C THR A 206 -19.90 0.29 -13.27
N ARG A 207 -20.30 0.25 -14.57
CA ARG A 207 -21.37 -0.67 -15.02
C ARG A 207 -20.86 -2.08 -15.30
N GLU A 208 -19.55 -2.28 -15.36
CA GLU A 208 -18.93 -3.50 -15.88
C GLU A 208 -18.46 -4.46 -14.79
N GLY A 209 -18.11 -3.97 -13.61
CA GLY A 209 -17.67 -4.79 -12.47
C GLY A 209 -18.61 -4.69 -11.27
N HIS A 210 -18.58 -5.69 -10.41
CA HIS A 210 -19.27 -5.66 -9.13
C HIS A 210 -18.35 -5.06 -8.06
N LEU A 211 -18.90 -4.18 -7.23
CA LEU A 211 -18.21 -3.60 -6.09
C LEU A 211 -18.88 -4.09 -4.79
N LEU A 212 -18.04 -4.63 -3.90
CA LEU A 212 -18.40 -4.87 -2.50
C LEU A 212 -17.60 -3.92 -1.61
N THR A 213 -18.19 -3.44 -0.54
CA THR A 213 -17.47 -2.72 0.52
C THR A 213 -17.63 -3.50 1.81
N LEU A 214 -16.51 -3.90 2.41
CA LEU A 214 -16.48 -4.68 3.64
C LEU A 214 -15.77 -3.87 4.73
N SER A 215 -16.09 -4.17 5.99
CA SER A 215 -15.51 -3.44 7.11
C SER A 215 -14.13 -3.97 7.50
N VAL A 216 -13.94 -5.28 7.39
CA VAL A 216 -12.69 -5.98 7.75
C VAL A 216 -12.40 -7.13 6.78
N PHE A 217 -11.14 -7.55 6.70
CA PHE A 217 -10.71 -8.63 5.81
C PHE A 217 -11.42 -9.96 6.09
N ALA A 218 -11.74 -10.24 7.35
CA ALA A 218 -12.42 -11.46 7.77
C ALA A 218 -13.84 -11.61 7.17
N ASP A 219 -14.49 -10.50 6.80
CA ASP A 219 -15.83 -10.52 6.18
C ASP A 219 -15.83 -11.23 4.82
N LEU A 220 -14.65 -11.39 4.16
CA LEU A 220 -14.52 -12.13 2.91
C LEU A 220 -15.07 -13.56 2.99
N CYS A 221 -14.92 -14.24 4.14
CA CYS A 221 -15.44 -15.58 4.34
C CYS A 221 -16.96 -15.71 4.20
N THR A 222 -17.70 -14.60 4.19
CA THR A 222 -19.15 -14.58 4.01
C THR A 222 -19.55 -14.55 2.52
N TYR A 223 -18.63 -14.09 1.67
CA TYR A 223 -18.90 -13.88 0.24
C TYR A 223 -18.20 -14.88 -0.67
N PHE A 224 -17.10 -15.46 -0.17
CA PHE A 224 -16.23 -16.34 -0.95
C PHE A 224 -15.99 -17.74 -0.31
#